data_f736b0f06b91b0326fe5f81ac8380487
#
_entry.id   f736b0f06b91b0326fe5f81ac8380487
#
_cell.length_a   1.000
_cell.length_b   1.000
_cell.length_c   1.000
_cell.angle_alpha   90.00
_cell.angle_beta   90.00
_cell.angle_gamma   90.00
#
_symmetry.space_group_name_H-M   'P 1'
#
loop_
_entity.id
_entity.type
_entity.pdbx_description
1 polymer ?
#
loop_
_entity_poly.entity_id
_entity_poly.type
_entity_poly.pdbx_seq_one_letter_code
_entity_poly.pdbx_strand_id
1 'polypeptide(L)'
;MSKIAILEIDGNKFELPVIVGSENETAIDISKLRDMSGVITLDPGYKNSGACKSKITFLDGELGILRYRGYSIEELAEKSHFLEVSYLIIFGELPSTEKLQQFENDIRKHTLVSEEMKIILDGFPRTAHPMGVLSTLTSALTAFNPKAVDAGNEKDMYDAICKTIAKFLVIATWTYRKSMGYPLNYYDNTLGYVENFMSLMFKLPTEPYVANPIITDALDKLFILHADHEQNCSTSTVRMVGSSHAGLFASLAAGVSALWGPLHGGANQAVLEMLEEIHAHGGDADKYLAKAKDKNDPFRLMGFGHRVYKNFDPRAKIIKKAADDVLSTLGVNDPILDIAKKLEKAALEDEYFKSRNLYPNVDFYSGIIYRALGIPTDMFTVLFAIGRLPGWIAQWKEMRENKEPIGRPRQVYTGYPLREYSK
;
A
#
# COMPACT_ATOMS: atom_id res chain seq x y z
N MET A 1 -34.00 -10.79 14.74
CA MET A 1 -33.60 -12.21 14.70
C MET A 1 -32.27 -12.29 13.97
N SER A 2 -31.24 -12.96 14.54
CA SER A 2 -29.99 -13.20 13.84
C SER A 2 -30.24 -14.08 12.61
N LYS A 3 -29.76 -13.68 11.46
CA LYS A 3 -29.83 -14.50 10.24
C LYS A 3 -28.95 -15.73 10.42
N ILE A 4 -29.39 -16.88 9.92
CA ILE A 4 -28.69 -18.17 10.01
C ILE A 4 -28.54 -18.72 8.60
N ALA A 5 -27.36 -19.20 8.26
CA ALA A 5 -27.11 -20.03 7.07
C ALA A 5 -27.10 -21.51 7.48
N ILE A 6 -27.63 -22.37 6.64
CA ILE A 6 -27.62 -23.81 6.86
C ILE A 6 -26.66 -24.45 5.86
N LEU A 7 -25.64 -25.14 6.38
CA LEU A 7 -24.73 -25.98 5.60
C LEU A 7 -25.16 -27.45 5.82
N GLU A 8 -25.39 -28.17 4.73
CA GLU A 8 -25.72 -29.60 4.77
C GLU A 8 -24.55 -30.42 4.22
N ILE A 9 -24.07 -31.38 4.98
CA ILE A 9 -22.99 -32.29 4.60
C ILE A 9 -23.41 -33.70 5.00
N ASP A 10 -23.45 -34.61 4.04
CA ASP A 10 -23.83 -36.03 4.25
C ASP A 10 -25.15 -36.17 5.03
N GLY A 11 -26.14 -35.33 4.73
CA GLY A 11 -27.47 -35.33 5.37
C GLY A 11 -27.51 -34.67 6.76
N ASN A 12 -26.39 -34.24 7.32
CA ASN A 12 -26.32 -33.49 8.57
C ASN A 12 -26.38 -31.99 8.31
N LYS A 13 -27.22 -31.26 9.06
CA LYS A 13 -27.41 -29.80 8.94
C LYS A 13 -26.69 -29.08 10.05
N PHE A 14 -25.91 -28.07 9.67
CA PHE A 14 -25.14 -27.20 10.57
C PHE A 14 -25.64 -25.76 10.41
N GLU A 15 -26.03 -25.16 11.52
CA GLU A 15 -26.44 -23.76 11.58
C GLU A 15 -25.23 -22.86 11.81
N LEU A 16 -25.02 -21.90 10.90
CA LEU A 16 -23.90 -20.98 10.94
C LEU A 16 -24.44 -19.54 11.05
N PRO A 17 -23.91 -18.72 11.98
CA PRO A 17 -24.32 -17.32 12.08
C PRO A 17 -24.02 -16.53 10.82
N VAL A 18 -24.94 -15.66 10.44
CA VAL A 18 -24.74 -14.69 9.34
C VAL A 18 -24.41 -13.34 9.96
N ILE A 19 -23.29 -12.79 9.56
CA ILE A 19 -22.83 -11.44 9.93
C ILE A 19 -23.19 -10.50 8.79
N VAL A 20 -23.74 -9.35 9.13
CA VAL A 20 -24.05 -8.28 8.16
C VAL A 20 -23.23 -7.05 8.56
N GLY A 21 -22.46 -6.53 7.64
CA GLY A 21 -21.69 -5.30 7.77
C GLY A 21 -22.56 -4.05 7.75
N SER A 22 -21.98 -2.89 8.02
CA SER A 22 -22.67 -1.59 8.05
C SER A 22 -23.15 -1.13 6.68
N GLU A 23 -22.52 -1.61 5.61
CA GLU A 23 -22.91 -1.35 4.21
C GLU A 23 -23.60 -2.57 3.57
N ASN A 24 -24.15 -3.47 4.41
CA ASN A 24 -24.90 -4.67 4.03
C ASN A 24 -24.08 -5.83 3.44
N GLU A 25 -22.76 -5.83 3.52
CA GLU A 25 -21.95 -7.00 3.18
C GLU A 25 -22.35 -8.17 4.08
N THR A 26 -22.56 -9.30 3.47
CA THR A 26 -23.05 -10.48 4.19
C THR A 26 -21.95 -11.56 4.21
N ALA A 27 -21.59 -12.03 5.40
CA ALA A 27 -20.63 -13.12 5.62
C ALA A 27 -21.23 -14.24 6.48
N ILE A 28 -20.79 -15.46 6.23
CA ILE A 28 -21.12 -16.62 7.06
C ILE A 28 -19.96 -16.82 8.05
N ASP A 29 -20.27 -16.81 9.34
CA ASP A 29 -19.27 -17.09 10.37
C ASP A 29 -19.03 -18.60 10.48
N ILE A 30 -17.86 -19.03 9.97
CA ILE A 30 -17.45 -20.44 9.95
C ILE A 30 -16.58 -20.83 11.17
N SER A 31 -16.39 -19.95 12.15
CA SER A 31 -15.46 -20.16 13.27
C SER A 31 -15.74 -21.44 14.05
N LYS A 32 -17.00 -21.87 14.15
CA LYS A 32 -17.45 -23.09 14.84
C LYS A 32 -17.67 -24.30 13.94
N LEU A 33 -17.55 -24.16 12.63
CA LEU A 33 -17.87 -25.23 11.68
C LEU A 33 -17.09 -26.51 11.96
N ARG A 34 -15.77 -26.39 12.22
CA ARG A 34 -14.93 -27.55 12.47
C ARG A 34 -15.30 -28.28 13.77
N ASP A 35 -15.62 -27.55 14.83
CA ASP A 35 -15.99 -28.12 16.12
C ASP A 35 -17.31 -28.90 16.03
N MET A 36 -18.23 -28.44 15.16
CA MET A 36 -19.54 -29.08 14.98
C MET A 36 -19.50 -30.24 13.98
N SER A 37 -18.68 -30.15 12.93
CA SER A 37 -18.72 -31.07 11.79
C SER A 37 -17.42 -31.84 11.51
N GLY A 38 -16.30 -31.42 12.10
CA GLY A 38 -14.97 -31.90 11.73
C GLY A 38 -14.44 -31.34 10.40
N VAL A 39 -15.24 -30.64 9.62
CA VAL A 39 -14.91 -30.16 8.29
C VAL A 39 -14.25 -28.78 8.35
N ILE A 40 -13.33 -28.52 7.43
CA ILE A 40 -12.71 -27.20 7.22
C ILE A 40 -13.10 -26.65 5.84
N THR A 41 -13.08 -25.33 5.69
CA THR A 41 -13.21 -24.66 4.39
C THR A 41 -11.87 -24.59 3.67
N LEU A 42 -11.88 -24.61 2.35
CA LEU A 42 -10.69 -24.49 1.51
C LEU A 42 -10.89 -23.33 0.54
N ASP A 43 -10.10 -22.27 0.70
CA ASP A 43 -10.11 -21.09 -0.17
C ASP A 43 -8.65 -20.61 -0.39
N PRO A 44 -7.92 -21.16 -1.38
CA PRO A 44 -6.56 -20.75 -1.66
C PRO A 44 -6.49 -19.26 -2.05
N GLY A 45 -5.63 -18.51 -1.33
CA GLY A 45 -5.45 -17.07 -1.57
C GLY A 45 -6.57 -16.20 -0.99
N TYR A 46 -7.48 -16.76 -0.19
CA TYR A 46 -8.56 -16.02 0.51
C TYR A 46 -9.49 -15.21 -0.42
N LYS A 47 -9.76 -15.74 -1.62
CA LYS A 47 -10.53 -15.03 -2.64
C LYS A 47 -11.97 -14.73 -2.21
N ASN A 48 -12.55 -15.60 -1.38
CA ASN A 48 -13.92 -15.52 -0.88
C ASN A 48 -14.02 -15.65 0.65
N SER A 49 -12.92 -15.41 1.38
CA SER A 49 -12.87 -15.54 2.82
C SER A 49 -12.59 -14.20 3.48
N GLY A 50 -13.52 -13.70 4.29
CA GLY A 50 -13.29 -12.55 5.15
C GLY A 50 -12.32 -12.92 6.29
N ALA A 51 -11.19 -12.23 6.38
CA ALA A 51 -10.16 -12.50 7.37
C ALA A 51 -10.43 -11.81 8.72
N CYS A 52 -11.16 -10.70 8.73
CA CYS A 52 -11.44 -9.90 9.93
C CYS A 52 -12.72 -9.05 9.75
N LYS A 53 -13.14 -8.41 10.83
CA LYS A 53 -14.06 -7.28 10.81
C LYS A 53 -13.25 -6.01 11.00
N SER A 54 -13.45 -5.01 10.15
CA SER A 54 -12.71 -3.76 10.22
C SER A 54 -13.63 -2.55 10.08
N LYS A 55 -13.24 -1.44 10.72
CA LYS A 55 -13.91 -0.14 10.62
C LYS A 55 -13.07 0.88 9.86
N ILE A 56 -11.98 0.44 9.21
CA ILE A 56 -10.98 1.35 8.64
C ILE A 56 -11.39 1.78 7.24
N THR A 57 -11.57 0.82 6.34
CA THR A 57 -11.81 1.08 4.92
C THR A 57 -13.03 0.33 4.43
N PHE A 58 -13.93 1.04 3.78
CA PHE A 58 -14.99 0.48 2.96
C PHE A 58 -14.61 0.59 1.48
N LEU A 59 -14.79 -0.50 0.76
CA LEU A 59 -14.49 -0.59 -0.66
C LEU A 59 -15.61 -1.35 -1.38
N ASP A 60 -16.20 -0.72 -2.41
CA ASP A 60 -17.12 -1.37 -3.33
C ASP A 60 -16.55 -1.30 -4.76
N GLY A 61 -16.10 -2.45 -5.25
CA GLY A 61 -15.49 -2.55 -6.58
C GLY A 61 -16.51 -2.46 -7.73
N GLU A 62 -17.77 -2.80 -7.51
CA GLU A 62 -18.84 -2.70 -8.52
C GLU A 62 -19.25 -1.23 -8.72
N LEU A 63 -19.39 -0.49 -7.62
CA LEU A 63 -19.78 0.92 -7.63
C LEU A 63 -18.60 1.87 -7.79
N GLY A 64 -17.35 1.38 -7.63
CA GLY A 64 -16.16 2.23 -7.67
C GLY A 64 -16.06 3.17 -6.46
N ILE A 65 -16.40 2.68 -5.27
CA ILE A 65 -16.40 3.47 -4.03
C ILE A 65 -15.19 3.07 -3.18
N LEU A 66 -14.52 4.09 -2.61
CA LEU A 66 -13.51 3.94 -1.58
C LEU A 66 -13.75 4.98 -0.48
N ARG A 67 -13.80 4.55 0.78
CA ARG A 67 -13.98 5.43 1.94
C ARG A 67 -13.01 5.02 3.05
N TYR A 68 -12.41 6.00 3.71
CA TYR A 68 -11.65 5.82 4.94
C TYR A 68 -12.47 6.33 6.11
N ARG A 69 -12.78 5.46 7.07
CA ARG A 69 -13.59 5.80 8.25
C ARG A 69 -14.93 6.50 7.90
N GLY A 70 -15.51 6.14 6.75
CA GLY A 70 -16.77 6.72 6.27
C GLY A 70 -16.63 7.95 5.36
N TYR A 71 -15.47 8.61 5.31
CA TYR A 71 -15.21 9.74 4.42
C TYR A 71 -14.81 9.26 3.03
N SER A 72 -15.36 9.88 1.99
CA SER A 72 -15.02 9.51 0.61
C SER A 72 -13.57 9.86 0.28
N ILE A 73 -12.94 9.04 -0.57
CA ILE A 73 -11.55 9.27 -0.97
C ILE A 73 -11.39 10.59 -1.75
N GLU A 74 -12.42 10.99 -2.50
CA GLU A 74 -12.45 12.24 -3.25
C GLU A 74 -12.38 13.44 -2.31
N GLU A 75 -13.21 13.46 -1.26
CA GLU A 75 -13.21 14.56 -0.29
C GLU A 75 -11.90 14.63 0.50
N LEU A 76 -11.37 13.48 0.91
CA LEU A 76 -10.11 13.43 1.65
C LEU A 76 -8.94 13.93 0.80
N ALA A 77 -8.86 13.54 -0.47
CA ALA A 77 -7.81 13.99 -1.37
C ALA A 77 -7.92 15.48 -1.76
N GLU A 78 -9.12 16.06 -1.70
CA GLU A 78 -9.34 17.47 -2.05
C GLU A 78 -9.18 18.41 -0.86
N LYS A 79 -9.62 17.99 0.35
CA LYS A 79 -9.81 18.87 1.50
C LYS A 79 -8.82 18.62 2.65
N SER A 80 -8.05 17.54 2.59
CA SER A 80 -7.19 17.11 3.68
C SER A 80 -5.74 16.95 3.19
N HIS A 81 -4.83 16.65 4.10
CA HIS A 81 -3.45 16.31 3.79
C HIS A 81 -3.05 14.98 4.45
N PHE A 82 -1.93 14.41 4.01
CA PHE A 82 -1.55 13.04 4.34
C PHE A 82 -1.48 12.74 5.85
N LEU A 83 -0.92 13.63 6.67
CA LEU A 83 -0.86 13.38 8.12
C LEU A 83 -2.22 13.48 8.79
N GLU A 84 -3.13 14.34 8.32
CA GLU A 84 -4.51 14.41 8.82
C GLU A 84 -5.27 13.13 8.46
N VAL A 85 -5.15 12.64 7.22
CA VAL A 85 -5.74 11.36 6.80
C VAL A 85 -5.09 10.19 7.55
N SER A 86 -3.78 10.24 7.80
CA SER A 86 -3.09 9.24 8.63
C SER A 86 -3.68 9.18 10.03
N TYR A 87 -3.91 10.35 10.65
CA TYR A 87 -4.56 10.42 11.96
C TYR A 87 -5.96 9.80 11.91
N LEU A 88 -6.79 10.21 10.93
CA LEU A 88 -8.14 9.67 10.74
C LEU A 88 -8.14 8.14 10.65
N ILE A 89 -7.31 7.58 9.78
CA ILE A 89 -7.26 6.13 9.54
C ILE A 89 -6.85 5.40 10.82
N ILE A 90 -5.83 5.89 11.53
CA ILE A 90 -5.24 5.24 12.71
C ILE A 90 -6.14 5.38 13.94
N PHE A 91 -6.72 6.56 14.18
CA PHE A 91 -7.44 6.85 15.42
C PHE A 91 -8.96 6.87 15.27
N GLY A 92 -9.49 6.88 14.04
CA GLY A 92 -10.90 6.67 13.74
C GLY A 92 -11.71 7.92 13.46
N GLU A 93 -11.23 9.11 13.84
CA GLU A 93 -11.90 10.40 13.65
C GLU A 93 -10.94 11.46 13.10
N LEU A 94 -11.47 12.44 12.39
CA LEU A 94 -10.68 13.60 11.98
C LEU A 94 -10.19 14.37 13.22
N PRO A 95 -8.92 14.76 13.27
CA PRO A 95 -8.39 15.51 14.41
C PRO A 95 -8.96 16.94 14.43
N SER A 96 -9.08 17.53 15.62
CA SER A 96 -9.14 18.99 15.72
C SER A 96 -7.81 19.61 15.28
N THR A 97 -7.79 20.90 14.99
CA THR A 97 -6.56 21.63 14.62
C THR A 97 -5.46 21.45 15.67
N GLU A 98 -5.81 21.51 16.95
CA GLU A 98 -4.87 21.35 18.06
C GLU A 98 -4.32 19.91 18.12
N LYS A 99 -5.18 18.90 17.93
CA LYS A 99 -4.76 17.49 17.91
C LYS A 99 -3.86 17.19 16.72
N LEU A 100 -4.17 17.75 15.56
CA LEU A 100 -3.34 17.59 14.37
C LEU A 100 -1.96 18.19 14.59
N GLN A 101 -1.91 19.43 15.07
CA GLN A 101 -0.65 20.11 15.39
C GLN A 101 0.18 19.34 16.43
N GLN A 102 -0.49 18.79 17.46
CA GLN A 102 0.17 17.95 18.46
C GLN A 102 0.75 16.69 17.82
N PHE A 103 -0.01 16.00 16.97
CA PHE A 103 0.43 14.78 16.28
C PHE A 103 1.64 15.04 15.38
N GLU A 104 1.60 16.12 14.59
CA GLU A 104 2.72 16.54 13.75
C GLU A 104 3.97 16.85 14.58
N ASN A 105 3.79 17.59 15.69
CA ASN A 105 4.90 17.93 16.59
C ASN A 105 5.49 16.67 17.25
N ASP A 106 4.67 15.70 17.61
CA ASP A 106 5.14 14.45 18.20
C ASP A 106 5.89 13.59 17.17
N ILE A 107 5.46 13.57 15.92
CA ILE A 107 6.22 12.95 14.81
C ILE A 107 7.57 13.64 14.66
N ARG A 108 7.63 14.99 14.61
CA ARG A 108 8.88 15.77 14.48
C ARG A 108 9.91 15.46 15.57
N LYS A 109 9.48 15.14 16.78
CA LYS A 109 10.39 14.76 17.89
C LYS A 109 11.12 13.42 17.67
N HIS A 110 10.64 12.59 16.74
CA HIS A 110 11.13 11.23 16.53
C HIS A 110 11.83 11.01 15.19
N THR A 111 12.12 12.06 14.44
CA THR A 111 12.70 11.99 13.09
C THR A 111 14.17 11.56 13.04
N LEU A 112 14.90 11.67 14.15
CA LEU A 112 16.27 11.17 14.21
C LEU A 112 16.29 9.64 14.28
N VAL A 113 17.07 9.04 13.41
CA VAL A 113 17.37 7.62 13.38
C VAL A 113 18.73 7.40 14.04
N SER A 114 18.90 6.31 14.80
CA SER A 114 20.18 5.98 15.44
C SER A 114 21.32 5.93 14.41
N GLU A 115 22.49 6.46 14.76
CA GLU A 115 23.65 6.46 13.86
C GLU A 115 24.10 5.04 13.48
N GLU A 116 23.91 4.08 14.38
CA GLU A 116 24.23 2.66 14.11
C GLU A 116 23.38 2.07 12.97
N MET A 117 22.21 2.63 12.67
CA MET A 117 21.41 2.24 11.51
C MET A 117 22.15 2.51 10.18
N LYS A 118 23.05 3.49 10.15
CA LYS A 118 23.90 3.74 8.98
C LYS A 118 24.88 2.60 8.73
N ILE A 119 25.39 1.97 9.78
CA ILE A 119 26.29 0.81 9.66
C ILE A 119 25.54 -0.35 8.97
N ILE A 120 24.28 -0.57 9.33
CA ILE A 120 23.44 -1.58 8.69
C ILE A 120 23.21 -1.22 7.21
N LEU A 121 22.88 0.05 6.94
CA LEU A 121 22.67 0.56 5.59
C LEU A 121 23.96 0.44 4.76
N ASP A 122 25.12 0.73 5.33
CA ASP A 122 26.43 0.67 4.66
C ASP A 122 26.84 -0.75 4.30
N GLY A 123 26.34 -1.75 4.99
CA GLY A 123 26.52 -3.16 4.64
C GLY A 123 25.86 -3.59 3.33
N PHE A 124 24.93 -2.82 2.78
CA PHE A 124 24.31 -3.13 1.50
C PHE A 124 25.12 -2.62 0.32
N PRO A 125 25.20 -3.38 -0.79
CA PRO A 125 25.74 -2.86 -2.04
C PRO A 125 24.82 -1.74 -2.59
N ARG A 126 25.38 -0.79 -3.32
CA ARG A 126 24.60 0.31 -3.94
C ARG A 126 23.54 -0.18 -4.93
N THR A 127 23.72 -1.37 -5.48
CA THR A 127 22.80 -2.04 -6.41
C THR A 127 21.70 -2.82 -5.70
N ALA A 128 21.67 -2.83 -4.36
CA ALA A 128 20.58 -3.48 -3.63
C ALA A 128 19.25 -2.79 -3.91
N HIS A 129 18.20 -3.59 -4.17
CA HIS A 129 16.86 -3.03 -4.42
C HIS A 129 16.35 -2.28 -3.18
N PRO A 130 15.86 -1.03 -3.31
CA PRO A 130 15.45 -0.18 -2.20
C PRO A 130 14.42 -0.84 -1.26
N MET A 131 13.49 -1.64 -1.78
CA MET A 131 12.50 -2.35 -0.98
C MET A 131 13.11 -3.40 -0.04
N GLY A 132 14.13 -4.13 -0.48
CA GLY A 132 14.86 -5.09 0.36
C GLY A 132 15.61 -4.39 1.49
N VAL A 133 16.25 -3.25 1.17
CA VAL A 133 16.92 -2.40 2.15
C VAL A 133 15.90 -1.84 3.15
N LEU A 134 14.78 -1.30 2.66
CA LEU A 134 13.71 -0.73 3.50
C LEU A 134 13.13 -1.78 4.46
N SER A 135 12.83 -3.00 3.98
CA SER A 135 12.33 -4.08 4.83
C SER A 135 13.30 -4.41 5.95
N THR A 136 14.60 -4.52 5.62
CA THR A 136 15.64 -4.81 6.61
C THR A 136 15.80 -3.69 7.63
N LEU A 137 15.87 -2.43 7.18
CA LEU A 137 15.97 -1.28 8.09
C LEU A 137 14.72 -1.13 8.97
N THR A 138 13.53 -1.40 8.43
CA THR A 138 12.29 -1.40 9.20
C THR A 138 12.33 -2.45 10.30
N SER A 139 12.78 -3.66 10.00
CA SER A 139 12.96 -4.72 11.00
C SER A 139 14.00 -4.33 12.05
N ALA A 140 15.13 -3.75 11.64
CA ALA A 140 16.19 -3.33 12.53
C ALA A 140 15.73 -2.25 13.54
N LEU A 141 14.76 -1.39 13.18
CA LEU A 141 14.19 -0.40 14.10
C LEU A 141 13.66 -1.04 15.39
N THR A 142 13.26 -2.31 15.38
CA THR A 142 12.83 -3.05 16.57
C THR A 142 13.92 -3.06 17.65
N ALA A 143 15.18 -3.28 17.25
CA ALA A 143 16.31 -3.32 18.19
C ALA A 143 16.60 -1.96 18.83
N PHE A 144 16.39 -0.88 18.08
CA PHE A 144 16.64 0.49 18.53
C PHE A 144 15.45 1.14 19.26
N ASN A 145 14.28 0.47 19.24
CA ASN A 145 13.06 0.97 19.88
C ASN A 145 12.37 -0.13 20.71
N PRO A 146 13.01 -0.68 21.73
CA PRO A 146 12.51 -1.87 22.45
C PRO A 146 11.15 -1.65 23.11
N LYS A 147 10.81 -0.43 23.51
CA LYS A 147 9.49 -0.08 24.09
C LYS A 147 8.35 -0.11 23.05
N ALA A 148 8.64 -0.01 21.76
CA ALA A 148 7.65 -0.10 20.69
C ALA A 148 7.26 -1.55 20.35
N VAL A 149 7.90 -2.53 20.98
CA VAL A 149 7.59 -3.97 20.79
C VAL A 149 6.34 -4.35 21.57
N ASP A 150 6.18 -3.80 22.78
CA ASP A 150 5.01 -4.07 23.61
C ASP A 150 4.15 -2.81 23.76
N ALA A 151 3.20 -2.66 22.87
CA ALA A 151 2.20 -1.59 22.92
C ALA A 151 1.08 -1.95 23.93
N GLY A 152 1.48 -2.25 25.17
CA GLY A 152 0.57 -2.72 26.22
C GLY A 152 -0.40 -1.66 26.73
N ASN A 153 -0.16 -0.37 26.42
CA ASN A 153 -1.03 0.74 26.78
C ASN A 153 -1.13 1.78 25.66
N GLU A 154 -2.16 2.61 25.70
CA GLU A 154 -2.44 3.63 24.66
C GLU A 154 -1.29 4.63 24.47
N LYS A 155 -0.62 5.03 25.53
CA LYS A 155 0.49 6.00 25.46
C LYS A 155 1.70 5.41 24.72
N ASP A 156 2.09 4.19 25.06
CA ASP A 156 3.22 3.52 24.42
C ASP A 156 2.89 3.18 22.96
N MET A 157 1.63 2.83 22.67
CA MET A 157 1.13 2.62 21.32
C MET A 157 1.19 3.93 20.49
N TYR A 158 0.70 5.04 21.04
CA TYR A 158 0.76 6.34 20.38
C TYR A 158 2.21 6.76 20.08
N ASP A 159 3.11 6.64 21.07
CA ASP A 159 4.54 6.93 20.90
C ASP A 159 5.20 6.04 19.84
N ALA A 160 4.87 4.75 19.82
CA ALA A 160 5.34 3.81 18.78
C ALA A 160 4.85 4.20 17.39
N ILE A 161 3.61 4.66 17.27
CA ILE A 161 3.02 5.13 16.01
C ILE A 161 3.76 6.38 15.49
N CYS A 162 3.93 7.40 16.34
CA CYS A 162 4.65 8.62 15.98
C CYS A 162 6.11 8.31 15.55
N LYS A 163 6.80 7.46 16.31
CA LYS A 163 8.15 7.00 15.96
C LYS A 163 8.20 6.28 14.62
N THR A 164 7.19 5.45 14.36
CA THR A 164 7.12 4.69 13.11
C THR A 164 6.98 5.62 11.92
N ILE A 165 6.00 6.53 11.95
CA ILE A 165 5.76 7.48 10.85
C ILE A 165 7.01 8.33 10.58
N ALA A 166 7.63 8.85 11.66
CA ALA A 166 8.82 9.69 11.56
C ALA A 166 10.02 8.96 10.93
N LYS A 167 10.35 7.79 11.50
CA LYS A 167 11.56 7.05 11.11
C LYS A 167 11.44 6.35 9.77
N PHE A 168 10.23 5.87 9.44
CA PHE A 168 9.99 5.18 8.19
C PHE A 168 10.27 6.07 6.98
N LEU A 169 9.84 7.34 7.01
CA LEU A 169 10.13 8.31 5.96
C LEU A 169 11.64 8.48 5.77
N VAL A 170 12.38 8.62 6.87
CA VAL A 170 13.85 8.84 6.83
C VAL A 170 14.56 7.62 6.25
N ILE A 171 14.28 6.40 6.76
CA ILE A 171 14.94 5.19 6.25
C ILE A 171 14.54 4.87 4.81
N ALA A 172 13.30 5.18 4.39
CA ALA A 172 12.85 5.01 3.02
C ALA A 172 13.65 5.90 2.06
N THR A 173 13.84 7.17 2.39
CA THR A 173 14.63 8.09 1.55
C THR A 173 16.14 7.80 1.60
N TRP A 174 16.63 7.26 2.71
CA TRP A 174 18.02 6.81 2.81
C TRP A 174 18.33 5.66 1.84
N THR A 175 17.35 4.80 1.51
CA THR A 175 17.58 3.74 0.48
C THR A 175 17.95 4.35 -0.86
N TYR A 176 17.27 5.42 -1.27
CA TYR A 176 17.58 6.17 -2.48
C TYR A 176 18.99 6.81 -2.40
N ARG A 177 19.26 7.54 -1.30
CA ARG A 177 20.58 8.21 -1.14
C ARG A 177 21.71 7.21 -1.21
N LYS A 178 21.54 6.03 -0.62
CA LYS A 178 22.51 4.92 -0.67
C LYS A 178 22.72 4.41 -2.09
N SER A 179 21.65 4.16 -2.86
CA SER A 179 21.76 3.67 -4.24
C SER A 179 22.50 4.67 -5.13
N MET A 180 22.26 5.96 -4.94
CA MET A 180 22.92 7.04 -5.67
C MET A 180 24.37 7.30 -5.17
N GLY A 181 24.75 6.80 -4.00
CA GLY A 181 26.02 7.08 -3.35
C GLY A 181 26.16 8.52 -2.87
N TYR A 182 25.03 9.13 -2.49
CA TYR A 182 24.98 10.49 -1.97
C TYR A 182 25.04 10.53 -0.45
N PRO A 183 25.48 11.65 0.16
CA PRO A 183 25.37 11.87 1.59
C PRO A 183 23.91 11.75 2.04
N LEU A 184 23.67 11.19 3.23
CA LEU A 184 22.32 11.08 3.79
C LEU A 184 21.83 12.46 4.21
N ASN A 185 20.58 12.77 3.87
CA ASN A 185 19.89 13.97 4.35
C ASN A 185 19.14 13.67 5.66
N TYR A 186 18.92 14.73 6.42
CA TYR A 186 18.16 14.70 7.67
C TYR A 186 16.88 15.51 7.52
N TYR A 187 15.91 15.15 8.34
CA TYR A 187 14.60 15.82 8.42
C TYR A 187 14.76 17.31 8.78
N ASP A 188 14.02 18.16 8.08
CA ASP A 188 13.98 19.58 8.33
C ASP A 188 12.66 19.96 8.99
N ASN A 189 12.71 20.39 10.25
CA ASN A 189 11.51 20.70 11.04
C ASN A 189 10.74 21.95 10.55
N THR A 190 11.31 22.71 9.61
CA THR A 190 10.63 23.86 9.00
C THR A 190 9.72 23.47 7.83
N LEU A 191 9.86 22.24 7.34
CA LEU A 191 9.09 21.68 6.22
C LEU A 191 7.96 20.78 6.72
N GLY A 192 6.91 20.64 5.90
CA GLY A 192 5.87 19.64 6.08
C GLY A 192 6.38 18.21 5.83
N TYR A 193 5.55 17.20 6.11
CA TYR A 193 5.93 15.80 5.99
C TYR A 193 6.27 15.40 4.55
N VAL A 194 5.41 15.76 3.59
CA VAL A 194 5.61 15.45 2.16
C VAL A 194 6.74 16.28 1.56
N GLU A 195 6.89 17.54 1.98
CA GLU A 195 8.03 18.37 1.60
C GLU A 195 9.36 17.76 2.08
N ASN A 196 9.36 17.21 3.29
CA ASN A 196 10.51 16.49 3.83
C ASN A 196 10.85 15.25 3.00
N PHE A 197 9.87 14.51 2.45
CA PHE A 197 10.16 13.41 1.55
C PHE A 197 11.05 13.86 0.38
N MET A 198 10.64 14.93 -0.31
CA MET A 198 11.41 15.48 -1.44
C MET A 198 12.75 16.04 -1.00
N SER A 199 12.79 16.76 0.11
CA SER A 199 14.03 17.29 0.70
C SER A 199 15.02 16.18 1.04
N LEU A 200 14.56 15.14 1.72
CA LEU A 200 15.40 13.99 2.10
C LEU A 200 15.96 13.26 0.89
N MET A 201 15.20 13.17 -0.21
CA MET A 201 15.67 12.57 -1.45
C MET A 201 16.64 13.48 -2.20
N PHE A 202 16.29 14.73 -2.46
CA PHE A 202 16.91 15.54 -3.51
C PHE A 202 17.72 16.74 -3.02
N LYS A 203 17.56 17.17 -1.74
CA LYS A 203 18.33 18.32 -1.22
C LYS A 203 19.84 18.10 -1.40
N LEU A 204 20.49 19.09 -1.96
CA LEU A 204 21.95 19.18 -1.98
C LEU A 204 22.45 19.72 -0.64
N PRO A 205 23.58 19.21 -0.10
CA PRO A 205 24.14 19.72 1.18
C PRO A 205 24.50 21.21 1.15
N THR A 206 24.74 21.73 -0.05
CA THR A 206 25.22 23.10 -0.28
C THR A 206 24.12 24.11 -0.50
N GLU A 207 22.86 23.68 -0.63
CA GLU A 207 21.73 24.54 -0.99
C GLU A 207 20.52 24.30 -0.09
N PRO A 208 19.75 25.35 0.29
CA PRO A 208 18.47 25.16 0.93
C PRO A 208 17.50 24.47 -0.02
N TYR A 209 16.67 23.57 0.50
CA TYR A 209 15.60 22.99 -0.29
C TYR A 209 14.41 23.94 -0.35
N VAL A 210 13.88 24.16 -1.55
CA VAL A 210 12.67 24.94 -1.79
C VAL A 210 11.59 24.01 -2.35
N ALA A 211 10.54 23.80 -1.56
CA ALA A 211 9.42 22.97 -1.97
C ALA A 211 8.62 23.64 -3.09
N ASN A 212 8.25 22.85 -4.09
CA ASN A 212 7.28 23.28 -5.10
C ASN A 212 5.87 22.86 -4.65
N PRO A 213 4.93 23.79 -4.42
CA PRO A 213 3.63 23.47 -3.84
C PRO A 213 2.78 22.54 -4.72
N ILE A 214 2.91 22.59 -6.06
CA ILE A 214 2.19 21.70 -6.97
C ILE A 214 2.71 20.28 -6.88
N ILE A 215 4.03 20.11 -6.77
CA ILE A 215 4.64 18.80 -6.56
C ILE A 215 4.27 18.24 -5.19
N THR A 216 4.32 19.08 -4.16
CA THR A 216 3.94 18.69 -2.79
C THR A 216 2.49 18.22 -2.73
N ASP A 217 1.55 18.98 -3.33
CA ASP A 217 0.13 18.64 -3.40
C ASP A 217 -0.12 17.31 -4.15
N ALA A 218 0.55 17.11 -5.28
CA ALA A 218 0.42 15.87 -6.06
C ALA A 218 0.92 14.64 -5.29
N LEU A 219 2.05 14.75 -4.59
CA LEU A 219 2.59 13.66 -3.75
C LEU A 219 1.73 13.42 -2.50
N ASP A 220 1.20 14.47 -1.90
CA ASP A 220 0.29 14.38 -0.76
C ASP A 220 -0.97 13.58 -1.13
N LYS A 221 -1.59 13.93 -2.25
CA LYS A 221 -2.71 13.18 -2.82
C LYS A 221 -2.33 11.73 -3.11
N LEU A 222 -1.17 11.48 -3.72
CA LEU A 222 -0.70 10.12 -3.98
C LEU A 222 -0.59 9.30 -2.68
N PHE A 223 -0.04 9.86 -1.63
CA PHE A 223 0.08 9.16 -0.35
C PHE A 223 -1.29 8.90 0.28
N ILE A 224 -2.23 9.87 0.21
CA ILE A 224 -3.62 9.68 0.65
C ILE A 224 -4.29 8.54 -0.11
N LEU A 225 -4.18 8.51 -1.44
CA LEU A 225 -4.81 7.49 -2.30
C LEU A 225 -4.25 6.08 -2.07
N HIS A 226 -3.05 5.97 -1.51
CA HIS A 226 -2.40 4.70 -1.19
C HIS A 226 -2.56 4.29 0.28
N ALA A 227 -3.13 5.15 1.15
CA ALA A 227 -3.05 5.00 2.60
C ALA A 227 -3.64 3.69 3.14
N ASP A 228 -4.77 3.23 2.60
CA ASP A 228 -5.29 1.89 2.87
C ASP A 228 -6.11 1.35 1.68
N HIS A 229 -6.28 0.05 1.62
CA HIS A 229 -7.09 -0.61 0.59
C HIS A 229 -7.53 -2.00 1.07
N GLU A 230 -8.21 -2.05 2.22
CA GLU A 230 -8.76 -3.25 2.82
C GLU A 230 -7.71 -4.36 3.05
N GLN A 231 -8.11 -5.64 2.91
CA GLN A 231 -7.27 -6.82 3.14
C GLN A 231 -6.47 -7.23 1.90
N ASN A 232 -5.61 -6.34 1.40
CA ASN A 232 -4.60 -6.71 0.40
C ASN A 232 -3.50 -7.58 1.01
N CYS A 233 -2.62 -8.14 0.17
CA CYS A 233 -1.58 -9.09 0.60
C CYS A 233 -0.70 -8.53 1.72
N SER A 234 -0.21 -7.29 1.62
CA SER A 234 0.67 -6.71 2.63
C SER A 234 -0.06 -6.39 3.94
N THR A 235 -1.30 -5.90 3.85
CA THR A 235 -2.14 -5.63 5.03
C THR A 235 -2.46 -6.93 5.78
N SER A 236 -2.88 -7.98 5.07
CA SER A 236 -3.11 -9.30 5.66
C SER A 236 -1.85 -9.90 6.28
N THR A 237 -0.67 -9.66 5.66
CA THR A 237 0.63 -10.07 6.21
C THR A 237 0.95 -9.33 7.50
N VAL A 238 0.72 -8.02 7.57
CA VAL A 238 0.89 -7.22 8.81
C VAL A 238 0.00 -7.75 9.92
N ARG A 239 -1.28 -8.03 9.64
CA ARG A 239 -2.19 -8.63 10.62
C ARG A 239 -1.76 -10.04 11.02
N MET A 240 -1.35 -10.88 10.08
CA MET A 240 -0.89 -12.24 10.34
C MET A 240 0.31 -12.26 11.29
N VAL A 241 1.36 -11.47 10.99
CA VAL A 241 2.55 -11.37 11.83
C VAL A 241 2.21 -10.72 13.18
N GLY A 242 1.47 -9.63 13.17
CA GLY A 242 1.03 -8.93 14.39
C GLY A 242 0.16 -9.77 15.30
N SER A 243 -0.61 -10.75 14.77
CA SER A 243 -1.46 -11.66 15.56
C SER A 243 -0.66 -12.56 16.51
N SER A 244 0.62 -12.79 16.22
CA SER A 244 1.55 -13.48 17.13
C SER A 244 2.07 -12.60 18.27
N HIS A 245 1.56 -11.39 18.40
CA HIS A 245 2.03 -10.32 19.27
C HIS A 245 3.42 -9.77 18.90
N ALA A 246 3.88 -9.99 17.67
CA ALA A 246 5.04 -9.28 17.14
C ALA A 246 4.82 -7.77 17.19
N GLY A 247 5.87 -7.03 17.53
CA GLY A 247 5.82 -5.57 17.62
C GLY A 247 5.54 -4.89 16.27
N LEU A 248 5.18 -3.62 16.32
CA LEU A 248 4.77 -2.85 15.14
C LEU A 248 5.83 -2.88 14.02
N PHE A 249 7.10 -2.57 14.32
CA PHE A 249 8.15 -2.57 13.30
C PHE A 249 8.36 -3.92 12.62
N ALA A 250 8.32 -5.01 13.38
CA ALA A 250 8.46 -6.37 12.82
C ALA A 250 7.29 -6.71 11.90
N SER A 251 6.06 -6.36 12.30
CA SER A 251 4.87 -6.54 11.48
C SER A 251 4.91 -5.72 10.20
N LEU A 252 5.37 -4.46 10.29
CA LEU A 252 5.53 -3.58 9.13
C LEU A 252 6.62 -4.06 8.17
N ALA A 253 7.74 -4.56 8.67
CA ALA A 253 8.80 -5.13 7.83
C ALA A 253 8.28 -6.31 6.98
N ALA A 254 7.42 -7.16 7.55
CA ALA A 254 6.74 -8.22 6.82
C ALA A 254 5.76 -7.65 5.77
N GLY A 255 5.03 -6.58 6.10
CA GLY A 255 4.19 -5.85 5.15
C GLY A 255 4.97 -5.28 3.98
N VAL A 256 6.12 -4.65 4.24
CA VAL A 256 7.05 -4.15 3.20
C VAL A 256 7.53 -5.27 2.30
N SER A 257 7.92 -6.42 2.88
CA SER A 257 8.35 -7.59 2.11
C SER A 257 7.23 -8.14 1.22
N ALA A 258 5.99 -8.20 1.72
CA ALA A 258 4.84 -8.64 0.94
C ALA A 258 4.48 -7.64 -0.17
N LEU A 259 4.60 -6.33 0.11
CA LEU A 259 4.34 -5.29 -0.88
C LEU A 259 5.34 -5.34 -2.04
N TRP A 260 6.58 -5.71 -1.79
CA TRP A 260 7.62 -5.83 -2.81
C TRP A 260 7.34 -6.92 -3.86
N GLY A 261 6.46 -7.87 -3.55
CA GLY A 261 6.13 -8.94 -4.49
C GLY A 261 5.56 -8.41 -5.81
N PRO A 262 5.96 -8.96 -6.99
CA PRO A 262 5.54 -8.46 -8.31
C PRO A 262 4.03 -8.56 -8.55
N LEU A 263 3.32 -9.41 -7.82
CA LEU A 263 1.87 -9.53 -7.92
C LEU A 263 1.11 -8.54 -7.01
N HIS A 264 1.83 -7.69 -6.27
CA HIS A 264 1.22 -6.74 -5.32
C HIS A 264 1.64 -5.29 -5.60
N GLY A 265 2.78 -4.82 -5.10
CA GLY A 265 3.19 -3.41 -5.20
C GLY A 265 4.01 -3.05 -6.45
N GLY A 266 4.28 -4.01 -7.34
CA GLY A 266 5.09 -3.78 -8.54
C GLY A 266 4.34 -3.20 -9.75
N ALA A 267 3.04 -2.89 -9.63
CA ALA A 267 2.24 -2.52 -10.79
C ALA A 267 2.65 -1.19 -11.43
N ASN A 268 2.94 -0.16 -10.63
CA ASN A 268 3.40 1.13 -11.14
C ASN A 268 4.81 1.08 -11.75
N GLN A 269 5.71 0.26 -11.22
CA GLN A 269 7.00 -0.04 -11.84
C GLN A 269 6.80 -0.73 -13.19
N ALA A 270 5.97 -1.76 -13.25
CA ALA A 270 5.66 -2.49 -14.47
C ALA A 270 5.03 -1.60 -15.56
N VAL A 271 4.29 -0.55 -15.21
CA VAL A 271 3.79 0.45 -16.16
C VAL A 271 4.95 1.17 -16.84
N LEU A 272 5.91 1.65 -16.08
CA LEU A 272 7.06 2.36 -16.65
C LEU A 272 7.95 1.46 -17.49
N GLU A 273 8.23 0.24 -17.03
CA GLU A 273 8.99 -0.76 -17.81
C GLU A 273 8.30 -1.07 -19.14
N MET A 274 6.97 -1.19 -19.15
CA MET A 274 6.19 -1.35 -20.38
C MET A 274 6.30 -0.13 -21.29
N LEU A 275 6.19 1.09 -20.76
CA LEU A 275 6.31 2.32 -21.55
C LEU A 275 7.72 2.49 -22.13
N GLU A 276 8.75 2.14 -21.38
CA GLU A 276 10.14 2.13 -21.82
C GLU A 276 10.38 1.09 -22.90
N GLU A 277 9.81 -0.11 -22.79
CA GLU A 277 9.83 -1.13 -23.82
C GLU A 277 9.19 -0.62 -25.12
N ILE A 278 8.01 -0.02 -25.05
CA ILE A 278 7.33 0.57 -26.22
C ILE A 278 8.21 1.63 -26.88
N HIS A 279 8.80 2.52 -26.06
CA HIS A 279 9.71 3.57 -26.56
C HIS A 279 10.94 2.97 -27.26
N ALA A 280 11.60 2.01 -26.66
CA ALA A 280 12.79 1.35 -27.21
C ALA A 280 12.51 0.66 -28.56
N HIS A 281 11.27 0.25 -28.80
CA HIS A 281 10.84 -0.38 -30.06
C HIS A 281 10.15 0.58 -31.04
N GLY A 282 10.43 1.88 -30.94
CA GLY A 282 9.98 2.91 -31.90
C GLY A 282 8.75 3.71 -31.48
N GLY A 283 8.20 3.50 -30.28
CA GLY A 283 7.11 4.33 -29.72
C GLY A 283 5.74 4.17 -30.36
N ASP A 284 5.52 3.07 -31.08
CA ASP A 284 4.25 2.79 -31.78
C ASP A 284 3.21 2.22 -30.79
N ALA A 285 2.41 3.11 -30.19
CA ALA A 285 1.36 2.76 -29.26
C ALA A 285 0.27 1.88 -29.90
N ASP A 286 -0.08 2.11 -31.17
CA ASP A 286 -1.15 1.37 -31.86
C ASP A 286 -0.77 -0.10 -32.05
N LYS A 287 0.49 -0.38 -32.37
CA LYS A 287 1.03 -1.73 -32.43
C LYS A 287 0.88 -2.48 -31.11
N TYR A 288 1.18 -1.85 -29.99
CA TYR A 288 1.09 -2.47 -28.67
C TYR A 288 -0.35 -2.61 -28.18
N LEU A 289 -1.23 -1.69 -28.55
CA LEU A 289 -2.68 -1.84 -28.33
C LEU A 289 -3.24 -3.05 -29.12
N ALA A 290 -2.79 -3.26 -30.35
CA ALA A 290 -3.15 -4.45 -31.13
C ALA A 290 -2.67 -5.74 -30.46
N LYS A 291 -1.42 -5.78 -29.95
CA LYS A 291 -0.91 -6.91 -29.17
C LYS A 291 -1.74 -7.17 -27.91
N ALA A 292 -2.11 -6.13 -27.15
CA ALA A 292 -2.93 -6.27 -25.96
C ALA A 292 -4.32 -6.84 -26.23
N LYS A 293 -4.84 -6.70 -27.45
CA LYS A 293 -6.12 -7.29 -27.91
C LYS A 293 -5.98 -8.74 -28.33
N ASP A 294 -4.80 -9.18 -28.75
CA ASP A 294 -4.55 -10.56 -29.16
C ASP A 294 -4.38 -11.46 -27.93
N LYS A 295 -5.27 -12.44 -27.78
CA LYS A 295 -5.22 -13.42 -26.68
C LYS A 295 -3.99 -14.32 -26.72
N ASN A 296 -3.37 -14.49 -27.90
CA ASN A 296 -2.20 -15.33 -28.10
C ASN A 296 -0.88 -14.59 -27.88
N ASP A 297 -0.91 -13.25 -27.87
CA ASP A 297 0.28 -12.44 -27.53
C ASP A 297 0.46 -12.40 -26.00
N PRO A 298 1.67 -12.63 -25.49
CA PRO A 298 1.96 -12.53 -24.04
C PRO A 298 1.90 -11.11 -23.48
N PHE A 299 1.94 -10.10 -24.34
CA PHE A 299 1.91 -8.70 -23.92
C PHE A 299 0.64 -8.37 -23.16
N ARG A 300 0.81 -7.61 -22.08
CA ARG A 300 -0.30 -7.11 -21.25
C ARG A 300 -0.15 -5.62 -21.04
N LEU A 301 -1.25 -4.90 -21.16
CA LEU A 301 -1.29 -3.47 -20.89
C LEU A 301 -1.28 -3.24 -19.37
N MET A 302 -0.10 -2.88 -18.84
CA MET A 302 0.09 -2.65 -17.41
C MET A 302 -0.51 -1.30 -16.99
N GLY A 303 -1.08 -1.26 -15.78
CA GLY A 303 -1.77 -0.06 -15.28
C GLY A 303 -3.19 0.15 -15.82
N PHE A 304 -3.76 -0.87 -16.49
CA PHE A 304 -5.13 -0.86 -17.00
C PHE A 304 -5.96 -1.98 -16.39
N GLY A 305 -7.19 -1.64 -15.99
CA GLY A 305 -8.06 -2.53 -15.23
C GLY A 305 -7.65 -2.64 -13.75
N HIS A 306 -8.46 -3.32 -12.96
CA HIS A 306 -8.21 -3.52 -11.54
C HIS A 306 -8.80 -4.85 -11.07
N ARG A 307 -8.16 -5.52 -10.09
CA ARG A 307 -8.66 -6.80 -9.55
C ARG A 307 -9.98 -6.65 -8.80
N VAL A 308 -10.19 -5.50 -8.17
CA VAL A 308 -11.35 -5.21 -7.32
C VAL A 308 -12.35 -4.36 -8.08
N TYR A 309 -11.93 -3.20 -8.62
CA TYR A 309 -12.83 -2.32 -9.36
C TYR A 309 -13.21 -2.93 -10.72
N LYS A 310 -14.49 -3.21 -10.88
CA LYS A 310 -15.10 -3.57 -12.18
C LYS A 310 -15.61 -2.35 -12.92
N ASN A 311 -15.57 -1.19 -12.28
CA ASN A 311 -15.85 0.12 -12.83
C ASN A 311 -14.57 0.96 -12.77
N PHE A 312 -14.66 2.25 -12.99
CA PHE A 312 -13.55 3.18 -12.92
C PHE A 312 -12.99 3.26 -11.49
N ASP A 313 -11.67 3.16 -11.33
CA ASP A 313 -11.00 3.34 -10.04
C ASP A 313 -11.16 4.81 -9.59
N PRO A 314 -11.83 5.12 -8.45
CA PRO A 314 -12.09 6.48 -8.03
C PRO A 314 -10.80 7.29 -7.83
N ARG A 315 -9.70 6.62 -7.50
CA ARG A 315 -8.38 7.24 -7.31
C ARG A 315 -7.78 7.73 -8.63
N ALA A 316 -8.03 7.01 -9.73
CA ALA A 316 -7.45 7.34 -11.03
C ALA A 316 -7.87 8.71 -11.54
N LYS A 317 -9.13 9.13 -11.32
CA LYS A 317 -9.62 10.46 -11.72
C LYS A 317 -8.90 11.59 -10.98
N ILE A 318 -8.65 11.39 -9.68
CA ILE A 318 -7.99 12.39 -8.83
C ILE A 318 -6.53 12.54 -9.26
N ILE A 319 -5.83 11.41 -9.40
CA ILE A 319 -4.41 11.43 -9.70
C ILE A 319 -4.11 11.83 -11.15
N LYS A 320 -5.03 11.60 -12.08
CA LYS A 320 -4.92 12.10 -13.44
C LYS A 320 -4.78 13.62 -13.46
N LYS A 321 -5.66 14.34 -12.73
CA LYS A 321 -5.60 15.79 -12.63
C LYS A 321 -4.26 16.24 -12.04
N ALA A 322 -3.81 15.62 -10.97
CA ALA A 322 -2.51 15.92 -10.37
C ALA A 322 -1.34 15.64 -11.33
N ALA A 323 -1.42 14.60 -12.16
CA ALA A 323 -0.42 14.34 -13.20
C ALA A 323 -0.36 15.44 -14.25
N ASP A 324 -1.52 15.88 -14.74
CA ASP A 324 -1.59 16.98 -15.71
C ASP A 324 -1.00 18.29 -15.14
N ASP A 325 -1.30 18.62 -13.87
CA ASP A 325 -0.78 19.79 -13.17
C ASP A 325 0.76 19.73 -13.00
N VAL A 326 1.30 18.56 -12.59
CA VAL A 326 2.75 18.35 -12.45
C VAL A 326 3.46 18.47 -13.80
N LEU A 327 2.95 17.79 -14.83
CA LEU A 327 3.55 17.81 -16.17
C LEU A 327 3.58 19.23 -16.78
N SER A 328 2.49 19.99 -16.61
CA SER A 328 2.42 21.36 -17.09
C SER A 328 3.39 22.29 -16.34
N THR A 329 3.52 22.09 -15.01
CA THR A 329 4.40 22.90 -14.16
C THR A 329 5.88 22.68 -14.45
N LEU A 330 6.26 21.42 -14.66
CA LEU A 330 7.65 21.05 -14.90
C LEU A 330 8.09 21.30 -16.35
N GLY A 331 7.15 21.48 -17.28
CA GLY A 331 7.44 21.63 -18.70
C GLY A 331 8.19 20.40 -19.28
N VAL A 332 7.95 19.21 -18.72
CA VAL A 332 8.67 17.99 -19.09
C VAL A 332 8.24 17.53 -20.47
N ASN A 333 9.20 17.48 -21.39
CA ASN A 333 9.03 16.89 -22.71
C ASN A 333 9.72 15.53 -22.74
N ASP A 334 9.00 14.48 -22.36
CA ASP A 334 9.51 13.10 -22.30
C ASP A 334 8.71 12.23 -23.28
N PRO A 335 9.34 11.60 -24.28
CA PRO A 335 8.68 10.73 -25.26
C PRO A 335 7.87 9.59 -24.63
N ILE A 336 8.25 9.11 -23.45
CA ILE A 336 7.54 8.06 -22.71
C ILE A 336 6.18 8.58 -22.21
N LEU A 337 6.14 9.82 -21.76
CA LEU A 337 4.88 10.45 -21.34
C LEU A 337 3.94 10.70 -22.52
N ASP A 338 4.47 10.97 -23.71
CA ASP A 338 3.64 11.08 -24.93
C ASP A 338 3.06 9.71 -25.32
N ILE A 339 3.82 8.62 -25.17
CA ILE A 339 3.32 7.27 -25.36
C ILE A 339 2.21 6.98 -24.36
N ALA A 340 2.41 7.30 -23.08
CA ALA A 340 1.40 7.10 -22.03
C ALA A 340 0.08 7.81 -22.37
N LYS A 341 0.12 9.07 -22.79
CA LYS A 341 -1.06 9.83 -23.22
C LYS A 341 -1.78 9.20 -24.40
N LYS A 342 -1.05 8.67 -25.39
CA LYS A 342 -1.63 7.96 -26.53
C LYS A 342 -2.32 6.67 -26.12
N LEU A 343 -1.69 5.87 -25.24
CA LEU A 343 -2.27 4.65 -24.70
C LEU A 343 -3.53 4.93 -23.88
N GLU A 344 -3.49 5.95 -23.02
CA GLU A 344 -4.64 6.39 -22.25
C GLU A 344 -5.82 6.75 -23.16
N LYS A 345 -5.59 7.66 -24.13
CA LYS A 345 -6.61 8.10 -25.08
C LYS A 345 -7.23 6.90 -25.82
N ALA A 346 -6.40 6.02 -26.35
CA ALA A 346 -6.87 4.86 -27.08
C ALA A 346 -7.70 3.91 -26.18
N ALA A 347 -7.28 3.65 -24.95
CA ALA A 347 -8.03 2.82 -24.03
C ALA A 347 -9.38 3.42 -23.63
N LEU A 348 -9.46 4.75 -23.53
CA LEU A 348 -10.72 5.46 -23.21
C LEU A 348 -11.68 5.53 -24.41
N GLU A 349 -11.20 5.46 -25.63
CA GLU A 349 -12.00 5.57 -26.85
C GLU A 349 -12.35 4.21 -27.47
N ASP A 350 -11.55 3.17 -27.30
CA ASP A 350 -11.68 1.87 -27.96
C ASP A 350 -12.68 0.95 -27.24
N GLU A 351 -13.65 0.42 -28.00
CA GLU A 351 -14.72 -0.44 -27.49
C GLU A 351 -14.21 -1.76 -26.87
N TYR A 352 -13.06 -2.29 -27.31
CA TYR A 352 -12.47 -3.49 -26.72
C TYR A 352 -12.10 -3.27 -25.26
N PHE A 353 -11.49 -2.12 -24.94
CA PHE A 353 -11.07 -1.77 -23.59
C PHE A 353 -12.26 -1.36 -22.72
N LYS A 354 -13.18 -0.55 -23.27
CA LYS A 354 -14.41 -0.12 -22.58
C LYS A 354 -15.28 -1.32 -22.18
N SER A 355 -15.55 -2.22 -23.11
CA SER A 355 -16.41 -3.39 -22.84
C SER A 355 -15.83 -4.38 -21.83
N ARG A 356 -14.53 -4.23 -21.50
CA ARG A 356 -13.82 -5.05 -20.52
C ARG A 356 -13.41 -4.27 -19.27
N ASN A 357 -13.83 -3.02 -19.16
CA ASN A 357 -13.49 -2.10 -18.05
C ASN A 357 -11.96 -1.97 -17.83
N LEU A 358 -11.19 -1.97 -18.93
CA LEU A 358 -9.74 -1.83 -18.90
C LEU A 358 -9.37 -0.34 -18.95
N TYR A 359 -9.79 0.40 -17.94
CA TYR A 359 -9.45 1.82 -17.76
C TYR A 359 -8.09 1.99 -17.10
N PRO A 360 -7.38 3.11 -17.36
CA PRO A 360 -6.18 3.46 -16.58
C PRO A 360 -6.50 3.52 -15.09
N ASN A 361 -5.66 2.94 -14.28
CA ASN A 361 -5.82 2.91 -12.82
C ASN A 361 -4.82 3.84 -12.12
N VAL A 362 -4.81 3.83 -10.77
CA VAL A 362 -3.92 4.67 -9.98
C VAL A 362 -2.44 4.43 -10.27
N ASP A 363 -2.06 3.18 -10.57
CA ASP A 363 -0.66 2.81 -10.82
C ASP A 363 -0.14 3.40 -12.14
N PHE A 364 -1.00 3.54 -13.15
CA PHE A 364 -0.66 4.19 -14.41
C PHE A 364 -0.25 5.65 -14.20
N TYR A 365 -1.07 6.43 -13.51
CA TYR A 365 -0.81 7.87 -13.33
C TYR A 365 0.27 8.14 -12.27
N SER A 366 0.36 7.34 -11.22
CA SER A 366 1.43 7.50 -10.22
C SER A 366 2.81 7.29 -10.83
N GLY A 367 2.97 6.29 -11.71
CA GLY A 367 4.21 6.06 -12.44
C GLY A 367 4.63 7.27 -13.28
N ILE A 368 3.67 7.89 -13.97
CA ILE A 368 3.90 9.12 -14.77
C ILE A 368 4.40 10.27 -13.90
N ILE A 369 3.75 10.52 -12.76
CA ILE A 369 4.17 11.58 -11.82
C ILE A 369 5.58 11.32 -11.31
N TYR A 370 5.86 10.13 -10.81
CA TYR A 370 7.16 9.78 -10.23
C TYR A 370 8.28 9.95 -11.26
N ARG A 371 8.06 9.52 -12.50
CA ARG A 371 9.01 9.74 -13.59
C ARG A 371 9.24 11.22 -13.87
N ALA A 372 8.18 12.01 -13.96
CA ALA A 372 8.29 13.45 -14.19
C ALA A 372 9.07 14.19 -13.09
N LEU A 373 9.01 13.66 -11.85
CA LEU A 373 9.78 14.18 -10.71
C LEU A 373 11.22 13.67 -10.67
N GLY A 374 11.65 12.83 -11.60
CA GLY A 374 12.99 12.25 -11.63
C GLY A 374 13.22 11.18 -10.55
N ILE A 375 12.15 10.58 -10.02
CA ILE A 375 12.23 9.48 -9.07
C ILE A 375 12.55 8.21 -9.84
N PRO A 376 13.61 7.44 -9.47
CA PRO A 376 13.96 6.19 -10.13
C PRO A 376 12.85 5.14 -9.97
N THR A 377 12.69 4.31 -10.97
CA THR A 377 11.60 3.31 -11.05
C THR A 377 11.64 2.31 -9.88
N ASP A 378 12.81 1.93 -9.40
CA ASP A 378 13.00 1.03 -8.25
C ASP A 378 12.55 1.65 -6.90
N MET A 379 12.34 2.97 -6.85
CA MET A 379 11.78 3.68 -5.70
C MET A 379 10.24 3.72 -5.68
N PHE A 380 9.55 3.36 -6.75
CA PHE A 380 8.10 3.52 -6.85
C PHE A 380 7.35 2.72 -5.78
N THR A 381 7.74 1.46 -5.56
CA THR A 381 7.15 0.64 -4.50
C THR A 381 7.51 1.15 -3.10
N VAL A 382 8.66 1.85 -2.94
CA VAL A 382 9.01 2.53 -1.67
C VAL A 382 8.04 3.68 -1.38
N LEU A 383 7.69 4.48 -2.39
CA LEU A 383 6.68 5.54 -2.23
C LEU A 383 5.31 4.95 -1.88
N PHE A 384 4.96 3.85 -2.54
CA PHE A 384 3.76 3.11 -2.18
C PHE A 384 3.78 2.67 -0.70
N ALA A 385 4.90 2.15 -0.21
CA ALA A 385 5.06 1.75 1.19
C ALA A 385 4.90 2.94 2.16
N ILE A 386 5.44 4.13 1.81
CA ILE A 386 5.26 5.36 2.60
C ILE A 386 3.77 5.72 2.67
N GLY A 387 3.08 5.75 1.54
CA GLY A 387 1.65 6.02 1.49
C GLY A 387 0.83 5.01 2.28
N ARG A 388 1.15 3.69 2.18
CA ARG A 388 0.42 2.60 2.83
C ARG A 388 0.69 2.48 4.33
N LEU A 389 1.72 3.11 4.83
CA LEU A 389 2.13 3.00 6.23
C LEU A 389 0.99 3.26 7.24
N PRO A 390 0.18 4.34 7.12
CA PRO A 390 -0.93 4.57 8.04
C PRO A 390 -1.97 3.45 8.07
N GLY A 391 -2.29 2.88 6.91
CA GLY A 391 -3.20 1.76 6.79
C GLY A 391 -2.67 0.52 7.52
N TRP A 392 -1.41 0.15 7.30
CA TRP A 392 -0.78 -0.95 8.04
C TRP A 392 -0.77 -0.74 9.55
N ILE A 393 -0.46 0.49 10.00
CA ILE A 393 -0.49 0.85 11.42
C ILE A 393 -1.91 0.69 11.98
N ALA A 394 -2.91 1.23 11.30
CA ALA A 394 -4.30 1.17 11.72
C ALA A 394 -4.82 -0.27 11.80
N GLN A 395 -4.50 -1.10 10.80
CA GLN A 395 -4.87 -2.51 10.75
C GLN A 395 -4.21 -3.32 11.87
N TRP A 396 -2.93 -3.07 12.14
CA TRP A 396 -2.22 -3.69 13.28
C TRP A 396 -2.83 -3.25 14.61
N LYS A 397 -3.10 -1.94 14.78
CA LYS A 397 -3.70 -1.37 16.00
C LYS A 397 -5.10 -1.96 16.25
N GLU A 398 -5.98 -1.95 15.25
CA GLU A 398 -7.35 -2.47 15.36
C GLU A 398 -7.34 -3.96 15.75
N MET A 399 -6.51 -4.77 15.13
CA MET A 399 -6.34 -6.18 15.46
C MET A 399 -5.92 -6.38 16.93
N ARG A 400 -4.97 -5.57 17.41
CA ARG A 400 -4.47 -5.63 18.80
C ARG A 400 -5.55 -5.22 19.81
N GLU A 401 -6.28 -4.14 19.53
CA GLU A 401 -7.39 -3.65 20.37
C GLU A 401 -8.55 -4.63 20.43
N ASN A 402 -8.88 -5.26 19.31
CA ASN A 402 -9.92 -6.29 19.23
C ASN A 402 -9.48 -7.62 19.87
N LYS A 403 -8.21 -7.76 20.29
CA LYS A 403 -7.66 -9.02 20.84
C LYS A 403 -7.91 -10.21 19.93
N GLU A 404 -7.71 -10.00 18.62
CA GLU A 404 -7.91 -11.04 17.63
C GLU A 404 -6.98 -12.24 17.88
N PRO A 405 -7.43 -13.47 17.63
CA PRO A 405 -6.63 -14.66 17.86
C PRO A 405 -5.43 -14.74 16.90
N ILE A 406 -4.43 -15.50 17.29
CA ILE A 406 -3.29 -15.79 16.41
C ILE A 406 -3.74 -16.44 15.10
N GLY A 407 -3.26 -15.92 13.99
CA GLY A 407 -3.50 -16.45 12.65
C GLY A 407 -2.85 -17.83 12.49
N ARG A 408 -3.69 -18.86 12.35
CA ARG A 408 -3.25 -20.25 12.12
C ARG A 408 -4.19 -20.94 11.13
N PRO A 409 -4.01 -20.72 9.83
CA PRO A 409 -4.83 -21.38 8.82
C PRO A 409 -4.65 -22.91 8.85
N ARG A 410 -5.64 -23.64 8.34
CA ARG A 410 -5.61 -25.09 8.18
C ARG A 410 -5.13 -25.45 6.78
N GLN A 411 -4.75 -26.72 6.62
CA GLN A 411 -4.45 -27.31 5.31
C GLN A 411 -5.18 -28.63 5.12
N VAL A 412 -5.47 -28.98 3.89
CA VAL A 412 -5.85 -30.32 3.47
C VAL A 412 -4.57 -31.04 3.07
N TYR A 413 -4.26 -32.14 3.79
CA TYR A 413 -3.08 -32.93 3.48
C TYR A 413 -3.35 -33.85 2.30
N THR A 414 -2.52 -33.75 1.27
CA THR A 414 -2.60 -34.55 0.04
C THR A 414 -1.33 -35.40 -0.22
N GLY A 415 -0.48 -35.51 0.79
CA GLY A 415 0.76 -36.28 0.71
C GLY A 415 0.54 -37.78 0.92
N TYR A 416 1.62 -38.52 1.14
CA TYR A 416 1.57 -39.96 1.39
C TYR A 416 0.91 -40.27 2.75
N PRO A 417 0.16 -41.41 2.86
CA PRO A 417 -0.25 -41.93 4.15
C PRO A 417 0.99 -42.35 4.96
N LEU A 418 0.74 -42.87 6.17
CA LEU A 418 1.81 -43.36 7.04
C LEU A 418 2.71 -44.38 6.30
N ARG A 419 4.00 -44.15 6.31
CA ARG A 419 5.00 -45.03 5.69
C ARG A 419 5.97 -45.50 6.75
N GLU A 420 6.37 -46.77 6.66
CA GLU A 420 7.42 -47.30 7.49
C GLU A 420 8.78 -46.70 7.11
N TYR A 421 9.57 -46.35 8.13
CA TYR A 421 10.93 -45.90 7.92
C TYR A 421 11.83 -47.12 7.70
N SER A 422 12.03 -47.48 6.46
CA SER A 422 13.01 -48.50 6.05
C SER A 422 14.28 -47.80 5.57
N LYS A 423 15.44 -48.19 6.15
CA LYS A 423 16.74 -47.76 5.64
C LYS A 423 17.15 -48.64 4.47
#